data_dc3e5e18bfdecc3d59e6533d9e569806
#
_entry.id   dc3e5e18bfdecc3d59e6533d9e569806
#
_cell.length_a   1.000
_cell.length_b   1.000
_cell.length_c   1.000
_cell.angle_alpha   90.00
_cell.angle_beta   90.00
_cell.angle_gamma   90.00
#
_symmetry.space_group_name_H-M   'P 1'
#
loop_
_entity.id
_entity.type
_entity.pdbx_description
1 polymer ?
#
loop_
_entity_poly.entity_id
_entity_poly.type
_entity_poly.pdbx_seq_one_letter_code
_entity_poly.pdbx_strand_id
1 'polypeptide(L)'
;MKNRPIAKNTLIALIILSLFSLPVFAESVTNLYKTVVPVSGQGSGERLRAMRVGLGKVLVKVTGNSQVLSKVNGADAFSNAERYVTEYGYISYQNLLADGTSSSPGIAMSLSFDESSINRLLRQYQLQIWPSDRPGLLVWIVIDDPVRGKRFVSDETMPNTVAALQELMDDRGAPLVLPLLDLQDRQAVSEDDVWNFNQVRLADASKRYNTQAWLALRLYQSATGHWRGARMLNLNGDGNLTSLVASNVSELMGKVVPEAIDSLASQYAYVANAVDEELFIQIENINDYQAFSQATTYIASLEVVHRLTVDYVDADRLGLRLFVEGEVPLLLDTLRRDKRMAELVNTSIPASETSSPEHGTSSPELEISSPELESVAPSVATSTSSTISRHRFRWGGQ
;
A
#
# COMPACT_ATOMS: atom_id res chain seq x y z
N MET A 1 -16.02 62.75 11.32
CA MET A 1 -15.07 61.69 11.01
C MET A 1 -15.72 60.36 11.34
N LYS A 2 -16.03 59.52 10.32
CA LYS A 2 -16.86 58.32 10.44
C LYS A 2 -15.94 57.11 10.44
N ASN A 3 -15.73 56.46 11.60
CA ASN A 3 -14.98 55.23 11.73
C ASN A 3 -15.75 54.07 11.06
N ARG A 4 -15.17 53.46 10.04
CA ARG A 4 -15.70 52.27 9.34
C ARG A 4 -15.23 51.00 10.07
N PRO A 5 -16.12 50.04 10.34
CA PRO A 5 -15.72 48.74 10.92
C PRO A 5 -15.30 47.74 9.81
N ILE A 6 -14.10 47.90 9.30
CA ILE A 6 -13.56 47.00 8.24
C ILE A 6 -12.92 45.73 8.84
N ALA A 7 -12.53 45.76 10.12
CA ALA A 7 -11.72 44.70 10.73
C ALA A 7 -12.51 43.40 11.12
N LYS A 8 -13.83 43.46 11.30
CA LYS A 8 -14.59 42.24 11.72
C LYS A 8 -14.91 41.29 10.57
N ASN A 9 -15.18 41.82 9.38
CA ASN A 9 -15.55 40.98 8.23
C ASN A 9 -14.33 40.29 7.59
N THR A 10 -13.14 40.89 7.66
CA THR A 10 -11.89 40.26 7.20
C THR A 10 -11.44 39.14 8.14
N LEU A 11 -11.66 39.24 9.43
CA LEU A 11 -11.34 38.21 10.40
C LEU A 11 -12.26 36.96 10.23
N ILE A 12 -13.53 37.17 9.96
CA ILE A 12 -14.51 36.09 9.70
C ILE A 12 -14.22 35.39 8.39
N ALA A 13 -13.82 36.13 7.34
CA ALA A 13 -13.41 35.53 6.06
C ALA A 13 -12.12 34.66 6.19
N LEU A 14 -11.18 35.07 7.05
CA LEU A 14 -9.94 34.30 7.29
C LEU A 14 -10.21 33.01 8.10
N ILE A 15 -11.16 33.03 9.03
CA ILE A 15 -11.57 31.87 9.83
C ILE A 15 -12.35 30.85 8.97
N ILE A 16 -13.16 31.31 8.02
CA ILE A 16 -13.91 30.44 7.10
C ILE A 16 -12.95 29.74 6.10
N LEU A 17 -11.86 30.40 5.69
CA LEU A 17 -10.87 29.81 4.78
C LEU A 17 -9.99 28.73 5.45
N SER A 18 -9.84 28.75 6.78
CA SER A 18 -9.06 27.74 7.52
C SER A 18 -9.83 26.45 7.82
N LEU A 19 -11.15 26.41 7.59
CA LEU A 19 -12.03 25.27 7.86
C LEU A 19 -12.14 24.27 6.70
N PHE A 20 -11.48 24.52 5.55
CA PHE A 20 -11.49 23.64 4.38
C PHE A 20 -10.22 22.77 4.22
N SER A 21 -9.48 22.53 5.28
CA SER A 21 -8.48 21.45 5.27
C SER A 21 -9.18 20.11 5.44
N LEU A 22 -9.76 19.58 4.37
CA LEU A 22 -10.27 18.21 4.39
C LEU A 22 -9.06 17.27 4.58
N PRO A 23 -9.09 16.40 5.60
CA PRO A 23 -8.05 15.39 5.72
C PRO A 23 -8.15 14.45 4.50
N VAL A 24 -7.10 14.38 3.70
CA VAL A 24 -6.94 13.31 2.71
C VAL A 24 -6.60 12.07 3.50
N PHE A 25 -7.58 11.19 3.67
CA PHE A 25 -7.35 9.87 4.22
C PHE A 25 -6.56 9.04 3.20
N ALA A 26 -5.59 8.26 3.66
CA ALA A 26 -5.08 7.14 2.88
C ALA A 26 -6.28 6.19 2.70
N GLU A 27 -6.74 6.04 1.47
CA GLU A 27 -7.90 5.21 1.15
C GLU A 27 -7.44 3.75 1.14
N SER A 28 -7.87 2.97 2.14
CA SER A 28 -7.66 1.53 2.12
C SER A 28 -8.44 0.93 0.96
N VAL A 29 -7.79 0.10 0.15
CA VAL A 29 -8.44 -0.55 -1.00
C VAL A 29 -9.41 -1.62 -0.52
N THR A 30 -10.70 -1.32 -0.58
CA THR A 30 -11.77 -2.16 -0.01
C THR A 30 -12.21 -3.34 -0.89
N ASN A 31 -11.79 -3.38 -2.17
CA ASN A 31 -12.28 -4.35 -3.15
C ASN A 31 -11.22 -5.33 -3.67
N LEU A 32 -10.24 -5.70 -2.82
CA LEU A 32 -9.13 -6.56 -3.24
C LEU A 32 -9.58 -7.95 -3.68
N TYR A 33 -10.59 -8.51 -3.01
CA TYR A 33 -11.11 -9.85 -3.27
C TYR A 33 -12.33 -9.86 -4.21
N LYS A 34 -12.58 -8.72 -4.92
CA LYS A 34 -13.66 -8.61 -5.90
C LYS A 34 -13.11 -8.32 -7.29
N THR A 35 -13.77 -8.86 -8.30
CA THR A 35 -13.41 -8.59 -9.70
C THR A 35 -14.60 -8.75 -10.63
N VAL A 36 -14.46 -8.20 -11.84
CA VAL A 36 -15.44 -8.30 -12.91
C VAL A 36 -14.79 -9.01 -14.09
N VAL A 37 -15.47 -10.00 -14.65
CA VAL A 37 -14.98 -10.78 -15.79
C VAL A 37 -16.04 -10.74 -16.91
N PRO A 38 -15.72 -10.18 -18.09
CA PRO A 38 -16.62 -10.25 -19.24
C PRO A 38 -16.93 -11.70 -19.63
N VAL A 39 -18.21 -11.96 -19.94
CA VAL A 39 -18.68 -13.30 -20.31
C VAL A 39 -19.52 -13.24 -21.58
N SER A 40 -19.46 -14.31 -22.38
CA SER A 40 -20.25 -14.44 -23.61
C SER A 40 -21.68 -14.95 -23.36
N GLY A 41 -21.95 -15.44 -22.14
CA GLY A 41 -23.26 -15.99 -21.75
C GLY A 41 -23.30 -16.45 -20.31
N GLN A 42 -24.46 -16.96 -19.86
CA GLN A 42 -24.68 -17.38 -18.48
C GLN A 42 -24.59 -18.91 -18.29
N GLY A 43 -24.12 -19.65 -19.30
CA GLY A 43 -23.94 -21.09 -19.24
C GLY A 43 -22.93 -21.55 -18.20
N SER A 44 -23.04 -22.79 -17.72
CA SER A 44 -22.19 -23.36 -16.68
C SER A 44 -20.71 -23.37 -17.06
N GLY A 45 -20.39 -23.71 -18.30
CA GLY A 45 -19.01 -23.71 -18.79
C GLY A 45 -18.39 -22.33 -18.78
N GLU A 46 -19.15 -21.30 -19.21
CA GLU A 46 -18.68 -19.91 -19.21
C GLU A 46 -18.54 -19.37 -17.78
N ARG A 47 -19.43 -19.76 -16.88
CA ARG A 47 -19.33 -19.43 -15.45
C ARG A 47 -18.06 -19.98 -14.82
N LEU A 48 -17.74 -21.25 -15.04
CA LEU A 48 -16.51 -21.87 -14.54
C LEU A 48 -15.25 -21.22 -15.15
N ARG A 49 -15.30 -20.85 -16.45
CA ARG A 49 -14.23 -20.08 -17.09
C ARG A 49 -14.06 -18.73 -16.40
N ALA A 50 -15.15 -18.00 -16.17
CA ALA A 50 -15.11 -16.69 -15.53
C ALA A 50 -14.57 -16.77 -14.09
N MET A 51 -14.94 -17.79 -13.32
CA MET A 51 -14.40 -18.00 -11.97
C MET A 51 -12.89 -18.24 -11.97
N ARG A 52 -12.38 -19.03 -12.94
CA ARG A 52 -10.93 -19.23 -13.10
C ARG A 52 -10.18 -17.95 -13.47
N VAL A 53 -10.71 -17.20 -14.42
CA VAL A 53 -10.15 -15.90 -14.82
C VAL A 53 -10.19 -14.92 -13.65
N GLY A 54 -11.33 -14.89 -12.94
CA GLY A 54 -11.52 -14.04 -11.75
C GLY A 54 -10.55 -14.39 -10.62
N LEU A 55 -10.31 -15.67 -10.35
CA LEU A 55 -9.31 -16.09 -9.38
C LEU A 55 -7.92 -15.56 -9.77
N GLY A 56 -7.55 -15.69 -11.04
CA GLY A 56 -6.28 -15.14 -11.54
C GLY A 56 -6.16 -13.63 -11.34
N LYS A 57 -7.21 -12.86 -11.67
CA LYS A 57 -7.26 -11.41 -11.45
C LYS A 57 -7.10 -11.06 -9.97
N VAL A 58 -7.81 -11.76 -9.07
CA VAL A 58 -7.72 -11.52 -7.62
C VAL A 58 -6.33 -11.87 -7.09
N LEU A 59 -5.72 -12.96 -7.52
CA LEU A 59 -4.34 -13.28 -7.12
C LEU A 59 -3.35 -12.19 -7.55
N VAL A 60 -3.46 -11.68 -8.78
CA VAL A 60 -2.64 -10.56 -9.26
C VAL A 60 -2.91 -9.29 -8.42
N LYS A 61 -4.18 -9.01 -8.12
CA LYS A 61 -4.59 -7.85 -7.33
C LYS A 61 -4.06 -7.91 -5.89
N VAL A 62 -4.18 -9.06 -5.22
CA VAL A 62 -3.75 -9.24 -3.82
C VAL A 62 -2.23 -9.30 -3.70
N THR A 63 -1.53 -9.86 -4.67
CA THR A 63 -0.06 -9.93 -4.64
C THR A 63 0.64 -8.70 -5.20
N GLY A 64 -0.07 -7.88 -5.98
CA GLY A 64 0.54 -6.79 -6.75
C GLY A 64 1.50 -7.25 -7.86
N ASN A 65 1.59 -8.56 -8.15
CA ASN A 65 2.58 -9.13 -9.04
C ASN A 65 1.94 -9.83 -10.26
N SER A 66 2.23 -9.35 -11.46
CA SER A 66 1.73 -9.94 -12.73
C SER A 66 2.21 -11.38 -12.93
N GLN A 67 3.36 -11.74 -12.39
CA GLN A 67 3.98 -13.06 -12.59
C GLN A 67 3.46 -14.13 -11.64
N VAL A 68 2.58 -13.79 -10.68
CA VAL A 68 2.04 -14.75 -9.71
C VAL A 68 1.40 -15.95 -10.40
N LEU A 69 0.74 -15.75 -11.54
CA LEU A 69 0.05 -16.81 -12.28
C LEU A 69 1.01 -17.87 -12.79
N SER A 70 2.23 -17.53 -13.13
CA SER A 70 3.25 -18.50 -13.57
C SER A 70 3.68 -19.44 -12.43
N LYS A 71 3.67 -18.96 -11.18
CA LYS A 71 4.04 -19.73 -9.99
C LYS A 71 2.94 -20.68 -9.54
N VAL A 72 1.67 -20.34 -9.78
CA VAL A 72 0.50 -21.18 -9.46
C VAL A 72 -0.09 -21.87 -10.68
N ASN A 73 0.53 -21.76 -11.86
CA ASN A 73 0.08 -22.40 -13.08
C ASN A 73 0.13 -23.92 -12.93
N GLY A 74 -1.01 -24.61 -13.12
CA GLY A 74 -1.16 -26.04 -12.86
C GLY A 74 -1.60 -26.40 -11.44
N ALA A 75 -1.77 -25.42 -10.55
CA ALA A 75 -2.34 -25.69 -9.22
C ALA A 75 -3.81 -26.13 -9.32
N ASP A 76 -4.19 -27.06 -8.44
CA ASP A 76 -5.58 -27.53 -8.26
C ASP A 76 -6.56 -26.37 -8.02
N ALA A 77 -6.06 -25.24 -7.51
CA ALA A 77 -6.84 -24.05 -7.24
C ALA A 77 -7.60 -23.53 -8.46
N PHE A 78 -6.97 -23.50 -9.65
CA PHE A 78 -7.65 -23.05 -10.88
C PHE A 78 -8.68 -24.05 -11.40
N SER A 79 -8.43 -25.35 -11.22
CA SER A 79 -9.40 -26.39 -11.57
C SER A 79 -10.66 -26.33 -10.70
N ASN A 80 -10.52 -25.88 -9.45
CA ASN A 80 -11.57 -25.78 -8.43
C ASN A 80 -11.82 -24.33 -8.00
N ALA A 81 -11.70 -23.34 -8.90
CA ALA A 81 -11.81 -21.92 -8.59
C ALA A 81 -13.14 -21.55 -7.91
N GLU A 82 -14.21 -22.31 -8.15
CA GLU A 82 -15.52 -22.12 -7.52
C GLU A 82 -15.49 -22.23 -5.98
N ARG A 83 -14.53 -22.96 -5.40
CA ARG A 83 -14.39 -23.12 -3.95
C ARG A 83 -13.96 -21.85 -3.23
N TYR A 84 -13.40 -20.91 -3.96
CA TYR A 84 -12.92 -19.64 -3.45
C TYR A 84 -13.95 -18.52 -3.60
N VAL A 85 -15.03 -18.75 -4.39
CA VAL A 85 -16.08 -17.76 -4.67
C VAL A 85 -17.15 -17.82 -3.58
N THR A 86 -17.41 -16.68 -2.93
CA THR A 86 -18.48 -16.51 -1.94
C THR A 86 -19.77 -16.04 -2.57
N GLU A 87 -19.65 -15.17 -3.60
CA GLU A 87 -20.80 -14.58 -4.26
C GLU A 87 -20.48 -14.31 -5.73
N TYR A 88 -21.47 -14.44 -6.60
CA TYR A 88 -21.39 -13.99 -7.99
C TYR A 88 -22.72 -13.43 -8.49
N GLY A 89 -22.63 -12.50 -9.45
CA GLY A 89 -23.80 -11.93 -10.12
C GLY A 89 -23.47 -11.58 -11.57
N TYR A 90 -24.51 -11.32 -12.36
CA TYR A 90 -24.33 -10.83 -13.75
C TYR A 90 -24.72 -9.37 -13.81
N ILE A 91 -23.86 -8.58 -14.45
CA ILE A 91 -24.05 -7.14 -14.62
C ILE A 91 -23.94 -6.77 -16.10
N SER A 92 -24.55 -5.66 -16.48
CA SER A 92 -24.29 -5.02 -17.78
C SER A 92 -22.88 -4.49 -17.79
N TYR A 93 -22.14 -4.73 -18.87
CA TYR A 93 -20.74 -4.36 -18.99
C TYR A 93 -20.43 -3.77 -20.36
N GLN A 94 -19.62 -2.74 -20.36
CA GLN A 94 -19.08 -2.11 -21.57
C GLN A 94 -17.61 -1.77 -21.34
N ASN A 95 -16.73 -2.39 -22.12
CA ASN A 95 -15.31 -2.12 -22.01
C ASN A 95 -15.00 -0.77 -22.67
N LEU A 96 -14.34 0.12 -21.93
CA LEU A 96 -13.84 1.38 -22.43
C LEU A 96 -12.40 1.21 -22.89
N LEU A 97 -12.14 1.52 -24.15
CA LEU A 97 -10.79 1.52 -24.69
C LEU A 97 -10.18 2.92 -24.54
N ALA A 98 -8.88 2.99 -24.27
CA ALA A 98 -8.19 4.25 -24.07
C ALA A 98 -8.14 5.17 -25.30
N ASP A 99 -8.44 4.64 -26.48
CA ASP A 99 -8.57 5.40 -27.75
C ASP A 99 -9.93 6.10 -27.91
N GLY A 100 -10.83 5.96 -26.95
CA GLY A 100 -12.16 6.55 -26.97
C GLY A 100 -13.23 5.70 -27.63
N THR A 101 -12.88 4.51 -28.13
CA THR A 101 -13.86 3.55 -28.62
C THR A 101 -14.38 2.71 -27.46
N SER A 102 -15.64 2.34 -27.51
CA SER A 102 -16.23 1.40 -26.57
C SER A 102 -16.65 0.13 -27.30
N SER A 103 -16.46 -1.00 -26.64
CA SER A 103 -17.01 -2.26 -27.14
C SER A 103 -18.54 -2.22 -27.10
N SER A 104 -19.18 -3.06 -27.92
CA SER A 104 -20.64 -3.26 -27.80
C SER A 104 -21.01 -3.64 -26.38
N PRO A 105 -22.17 -3.17 -25.88
CA PRO A 105 -22.67 -3.59 -24.57
C PRO A 105 -22.76 -5.11 -24.48
N GLY A 106 -22.28 -5.66 -23.38
CA GLY A 106 -22.25 -7.07 -23.11
C GLY A 106 -22.66 -7.36 -21.66
N ILE A 107 -22.40 -8.56 -21.22
CA ILE A 107 -22.56 -8.97 -19.84
C ILE A 107 -21.20 -9.31 -19.24
N ALA A 108 -21.06 -9.05 -17.95
CA ALA A 108 -19.93 -9.51 -17.18
C ALA A 108 -20.42 -10.22 -15.91
N MET A 109 -19.55 -11.03 -15.36
CA MET A 109 -19.77 -11.70 -14.09
C MET A 109 -18.99 -10.96 -13.01
N SER A 110 -19.70 -10.41 -12.04
CA SER A 110 -19.14 -9.89 -10.81
C SER A 110 -18.87 -11.04 -9.86
N LEU A 111 -17.69 -11.11 -9.29
CA LEU A 111 -17.21 -12.20 -8.45
C LEU A 111 -16.66 -11.65 -7.14
N SER A 112 -17.08 -12.24 -6.02
CA SER A 112 -16.49 -12.02 -4.71
C SER A 112 -15.82 -13.31 -4.23
N PHE A 113 -14.59 -13.21 -3.74
CA PHE A 113 -13.81 -14.34 -3.26
C PHE A 113 -13.64 -14.30 -1.74
N ASP A 114 -13.51 -15.49 -1.13
CA ASP A 114 -13.23 -15.61 0.29
C ASP A 114 -11.79 -15.23 0.60
N GLU A 115 -11.61 -14.15 1.35
CA GLU A 115 -10.31 -13.61 1.74
C GLU A 115 -9.44 -14.63 2.44
N SER A 116 -9.99 -15.35 3.42
CA SER A 116 -9.25 -16.34 4.21
C SER A 116 -8.72 -17.48 3.34
N SER A 117 -9.53 -17.93 2.37
CA SER A 117 -9.14 -19.00 1.45
C SER A 117 -8.09 -18.54 0.44
N ILE A 118 -8.21 -17.29 -0.06
CA ILE A 118 -7.18 -16.69 -0.93
C ILE A 118 -5.87 -16.53 -0.18
N ASN A 119 -5.88 -15.96 1.02
CA ASN A 119 -4.67 -15.74 1.81
C ASN A 119 -4.02 -17.09 2.22
N ARG A 120 -4.82 -18.12 2.51
CA ARG A 120 -4.30 -19.48 2.73
C ARG A 120 -3.61 -20.05 1.49
N LEU A 121 -4.17 -19.81 0.29
CA LEU A 121 -3.58 -20.22 -0.98
C LEU A 121 -2.23 -19.52 -1.20
N LEU A 122 -2.16 -18.21 -0.93
CA LEU A 122 -0.93 -17.43 -1.05
C LEU A 122 0.17 -17.96 -0.12
N ARG A 123 -0.17 -18.24 1.14
CA ARG A 123 0.78 -18.83 2.11
C ARG A 123 1.25 -20.22 1.67
N GLN A 124 0.35 -21.08 1.18
CA GLN A 124 0.69 -22.42 0.70
C GLN A 124 1.74 -22.41 -0.41
N TYR A 125 1.68 -21.42 -1.31
CA TYR A 125 2.62 -21.27 -2.42
C TYR A 125 3.75 -20.28 -2.13
N GLN A 126 3.86 -19.80 -0.88
CA GLN A 126 4.86 -18.80 -0.46
C GLN A 126 4.86 -17.56 -1.38
N LEU A 127 3.68 -17.09 -1.72
CA LEU A 127 3.49 -15.91 -2.54
C LEU A 127 3.42 -14.68 -1.65
N GLN A 128 3.87 -13.57 -2.23
CA GLN A 128 3.79 -12.28 -1.52
C GLN A 128 2.34 -11.82 -1.38
N ILE A 129 2.07 -11.08 -0.31
CA ILE A 129 0.83 -10.38 -0.03
C ILE A 129 1.14 -8.89 -0.04
N TRP A 130 0.41 -8.11 -0.83
CA TRP A 130 0.47 -6.65 -0.81
C TRP A 130 -0.69 -6.14 0.04
N PRO A 131 -0.43 -5.57 1.23
CA PRO A 131 -1.47 -5.13 2.15
C PRO A 131 -2.46 -4.15 1.53
N SER A 132 -3.65 -4.00 2.13
CA SER A 132 -4.71 -3.08 1.67
C SER A 132 -4.34 -1.61 1.82
N ASP A 133 -3.46 -1.26 2.77
CA ASP A 133 -2.90 0.09 2.92
C ASP A 133 -1.81 0.35 1.87
N ARG A 134 -2.27 0.67 0.66
CA ARG A 134 -1.40 0.82 -0.52
C ARG A 134 -1.09 2.28 -0.79
N PRO A 135 0.18 2.62 -1.08
CA PRO A 135 0.50 3.96 -1.51
C PRO A 135 -0.18 4.26 -2.86
N GLY A 136 -0.77 5.45 -2.96
CA GLY A 136 -1.28 5.94 -4.23
C GLY A 136 -0.16 6.20 -5.23
N LEU A 137 -0.38 5.89 -6.50
CA LEU A 137 0.51 6.23 -7.60
C LEU A 137 0.02 7.50 -8.29
N LEU A 138 0.77 8.59 -8.16
CA LEU A 138 0.48 9.83 -8.89
C LEU A 138 0.94 9.69 -10.36
N VAL A 139 0.04 9.95 -11.31
CA VAL A 139 0.31 9.74 -12.73
C VAL A 139 0.21 11.04 -13.52
N TRP A 140 1.35 11.56 -13.98
CA TRP A 140 1.48 12.68 -14.90
C TRP A 140 1.52 12.17 -16.35
N ILE A 141 0.59 12.57 -17.19
CA ILE A 141 0.54 12.12 -18.60
C ILE A 141 0.48 13.30 -19.52
N VAL A 142 1.40 13.33 -20.49
CA VAL A 142 1.39 14.29 -21.60
C VAL A 142 1.32 13.54 -22.92
N ILE A 143 0.41 13.97 -23.78
CA ILE A 143 0.28 13.49 -25.15
C ILE A 143 0.70 14.60 -26.13
N ASP A 144 1.46 14.24 -27.17
CA ASP A 144 1.73 15.14 -28.29
C ASP A 144 0.77 14.80 -29.42
N ASP A 145 -0.20 15.68 -29.58
CA ASP A 145 -1.23 15.60 -30.62
C ASP A 145 -0.75 16.38 -31.85
N PRO A 146 -0.77 15.80 -33.07
CA PRO A 146 -0.27 16.46 -34.28
C PRO A 146 -0.96 17.79 -34.60
N VAL A 147 -2.18 18.02 -34.12
CA VAL A 147 -2.98 19.22 -34.37
C VAL A 147 -2.91 20.23 -33.23
N ARG A 148 -2.94 19.73 -31.99
CA ARG A 148 -3.07 20.54 -30.77
C ARG A 148 -1.76 20.69 -29.99
N GLY A 149 -0.71 19.96 -30.38
CA GLY A 149 0.56 19.92 -29.68
C GLY A 149 0.49 19.17 -28.35
N LYS A 150 1.48 19.42 -27.51
CA LYS A 150 1.59 18.78 -26.20
C LYS A 150 0.49 19.28 -25.25
N ARG A 151 -0.17 18.34 -24.57
CA ARG A 151 -1.20 18.63 -23.56
C ARG A 151 -1.25 17.56 -22.51
N PHE A 152 -1.63 17.95 -21.30
CA PHE A 152 -1.93 17.01 -20.24
C PHE A 152 -3.16 16.16 -20.56
N VAL A 153 -3.11 14.90 -20.17
CA VAL A 153 -4.28 14.00 -20.14
C VAL A 153 -5.01 14.20 -18.81
N SER A 154 -6.29 14.51 -18.88
CA SER A 154 -7.18 14.71 -17.74
C SER A 154 -8.60 14.28 -18.12
N ASP A 155 -9.51 14.26 -17.14
CA ASP A 155 -10.94 14.01 -17.37
C ASP A 155 -11.56 15.00 -18.36
N GLU A 156 -11.08 16.24 -18.38
CA GLU A 156 -11.58 17.28 -19.29
C GLU A 156 -11.05 17.08 -20.74
N THR A 157 -9.81 16.62 -20.89
CA THR A 157 -9.15 16.54 -22.19
C THR A 157 -9.29 15.19 -22.86
N MET A 158 -9.26 14.09 -22.09
CA MET A 158 -9.30 12.71 -22.56
C MET A 158 -10.01 11.77 -21.57
N PRO A 159 -11.32 11.94 -21.30
CA PRO A 159 -12.03 11.20 -20.25
C PRO A 159 -11.96 9.67 -20.43
N ASN A 160 -12.03 9.19 -21.67
CA ASN A 160 -11.97 7.74 -21.92
C ASN A 160 -10.58 7.15 -21.62
N THR A 161 -9.51 7.90 -21.85
CA THR A 161 -8.15 7.48 -21.50
C THR A 161 -7.99 7.41 -19.97
N VAL A 162 -8.53 8.39 -19.25
CA VAL A 162 -8.53 8.40 -17.80
C VAL A 162 -9.36 7.25 -17.23
N ALA A 163 -10.56 7.01 -17.76
CA ALA A 163 -11.41 5.90 -17.34
C ALA A 163 -10.73 4.52 -17.58
N ALA A 164 -10.07 4.34 -18.72
CA ALA A 164 -9.32 3.12 -19.02
C ALA A 164 -8.10 2.94 -18.07
N LEU A 165 -7.43 4.05 -17.72
CA LEU A 165 -6.34 4.03 -16.73
C LEU A 165 -6.89 3.63 -15.35
N GLN A 166 -8.03 4.19 -14.94
CA GLN A 166 -8.68 3.85 -13.67
C GLN A 166 -9.03 2.35 -13.62
N GLU A 167 -9.62 1.79 -14.70
CA GLU A 167 -9.94 0.36 -14.78
C GLU A 167 -8.68 -0.52 -14.65
N LEU A 168 -7.57 -0.15 -15.30
CA LEU A 168 -6.30 -0.85 -15.17
C LEU A 168 -5.74 -0.80 -13.74
N MET A 169 -5.84 0.35 -13.08
CA MET A 169 -5.39 0.52 -11.69
C MET A 169 -6.27 -0.28 -10.73
N ASP A 170 -7.60 -0.26 -10.93
CA ASP A 170 -8.55 -1.04 -10.13
C ASP A 170 -8.34 -2.56 -10.29
N ASP A 171 -8.08 -3.02 -11.51
CA ASP A 171 -7.75 -4.43 -11.78
C ASP A 171 -6.45 -4.87 -11.07
N ARG A 172 -5.58 -3.90 -10.77
CA ARG A 172 -4.32 -4.13 -10.01
C ARG A 172 -4.48 -3.85 -8.52
N GLY A 173 -5.62 -3.30 -8.10
CA GLY A 173 -5.88 -2.88 -6.73
C GLY A 173 -4.92 -1.78 -6.25
N ALA A 174 -4.50 -0.90 -7.14
CA ALA A 174 -3.60 0.20 -6.83
C ALA A 174 -4.36 1.53 -6.87
N PRO A 175 -4.30 2.37 -5.82
CA PRO A 175 -4.95 3.67 -5.83
C PRO A 175 -4.33 4.59 -6.89
N LEU A 176 -5.17 5.10 -7.82
CA LEU A 176 -4.78 6.10 -8.81
C LEU A 176 -4.90 7.49 -8.20
N VAL A 177 -3.86 8.28 -8.32
CA VAL A 177 -3.90 9.71 -8.04
C VAL A 177 -3.61 10.46 -9.34
N LEU A 178 -4.51 11.36 -9.75
CA LEU A 178 -4.29 12.22 -10.90
C LEU A 178 -4.01 13.65 -10.42
N PRO A 179 -3.12 14.40 -11.12
CA PRO A 179 -2.92 15.80 -10.81
C PRO A 179 -4.21 16.59 -11.09
N LEU A 180 -4.49 17.59 -10.24
CA LEU A 180 -5.65 18.47 -10.40
C LEU A 180 -5.52 19.41 -11.59
N LEU A 181 -4.28 19.62 -12.07
CA LEU A 181 -3.92 20.53 -13.17
C LEU A 181 -4.47 21.96 -12.96
N ASP A 182 -4.60 22.35 -11.69
CA ASP A 182 -4.99 23.70 -11.29
C ASP A 182 -3.84 24.71 -11.52
N LEU A 183 -4.05 25.96 -11.13
CA LEU A 183 -3.04 27.01 -11.29
C LEU A 183 -1.71 26.65 -10.60
N GLN A 184 -1.77 26.00 -9.43
CA GLN A 184 -0.58 25.62 -8.68
C GLN A 184 0.22 24.54 -9.42
N ASP A 185 -0.44 23.51 -9.96
CA ASP A 185 0.22 22.47 -10.75
C ASP A 185 0.85 23.04 -12.01
N ARG A 186 0.10 23.89 -12.75
CA ARG A 186 0.57 24.51 -14.00
C ARG A 186 1.74 25.50 -13.80
N GLN A 187 1.88 26.06 -12.62
CA GLN A 187 3.05 26.86 -12.24
C GLN A 187 4.26 25.99 -11.87
N ALA A 188 4.02 24.83 -11.26
CA ALA A 188 5.05 23.92 -10.81
C ALA A 188 5.61 23.06 -11.95
N VAL A 189 4.75 22.54 -12.85
CA VAL A 189 5.10 21.59 -13.92
C VAL A 189 4.39 21.99 -15.21
N SER A 190 5.15 22.16 -16.28
CA SER A 190 4.66 22.34 -17.64
C SER A 190 4.56 21.01 -18.39
N GLU A 191 3.86 21.00 -19.53
CA GLU A 191 3.83 19.87 -20.46
C GLU A 191 5.24 19.47 -20.92
N ASP A 192 6.13 20.45 -21.12
CA ASP A 192 7.52 20.20 -21.50
C ASP A 192 8.35 19.58 -20.36
N ASP A 193 8.07 19.91 -19.10
CA ASP A 193 8.72 19.27 -17.97
C ASP A 193 8.39 17.78 -17.89
N VAL A 194 7.12 17.40 -18.09
CA VAL A 194 6.70 15.98 -18.16
C VAL A 194 7.30 15.31 -19.39
N TRP A 195 7.24 15.99 -20.55
CA TRP A 195 7.76 15.46 -21.80
C TRP A 195 9.23 15.13 -21.76
N ASN A 196 10.03 15.98 -21.12
CA ASN A 196 11.47 15.82 -20.95
C ASN A 196 11.87 15.06 -19.68
N PHE A 197 10.89 14.59 -18.90
CA PHE A 197 11.12 13.91 -17.62
C PHE A 197 12.00 14.73 -16.66
N ASN A 198 11.62 15.99 -16.45
CA ASN A 198 12.30 16.86 -15.52
C ASN A 198 12.05 16.38 -14.08
N GLN A 199 12.90 15.47 -13.62
CA GLN A 199 12.74 14.77 -12.35
C GLN A 199 12.61 15.72 -11.16
N VAL A 200 13.37 16.81 -11.15
CA VAL A 200 13.35 17.78 -10.05
C VAL A 200 11.98 18.47 -9.95
N ARG A 201 11.46 18.96 -11.09
CA ARG A 201 10.14 19.62 -11.12
C ARG A 201 9.00 18.65 -10.82
N LEU A 202 9.04 17.46 -11.40
CA LEU A 202 8.05 16.40 -11.16
C LEU A 202 8.02 15.98 -9.69
N ALA A 203 9.20 15.75 -9.09
CA ALA A 203 9.29 15.38 -7.68
C ALA A 203 8.76 16.49 -6.76
N ASP A 204 9.09 17.76 -7.06
CA ASP A 204 8.64 18.88 -6.25
C ASP A 204 7.12 19.10 -6.33
N ALA A 205 6.56 19.08 -7.52
CA ALA A 205 5.10 19.18 -7.73
C ALA A 205 4.34 17.99 -7.11
N SER A 206 4.92 16.80 -7.13
CA SER A 206 4.31 15.58 -6.59
C SER A 206 4.15 15.61 -5.07
N LYS A 207 4.96 16.38 -4.34
CA LYS A 207 4.91 16.49 -2.87
C LYS A 207 3.53 16.92 -2.33
N ARG A 208 2.80 17.76 -3.06
CA ARG A 208 1.46 18.22 -2.64
C ARG A 208 0.41 17.10 -2.57
N TYR A 209 0.64 16.02 -3.33
CA TYR A 209 -0.28 14.87 -3.40
C TYR A 209 -0.01 13.83 -2.31
N ASN A 210 1.05 14.03 -1.52
CA ASN A 210 1.45 13.13 -0.44
C ASN A 210 1.57 11.66 -0.89
N THR A 211 2.00 11.45 -2.14
CA THR A 211 2.29 10.12 -2.69
C THR A 211 3.79 9.84 -2.62
N GLN A 212 4.16 8.59 -2.34
CA GLN A 212 5.57 8.17 -2.29
C GLN A 212 6.11 7.79 -3.66
N ALA A 213 5.21 7.58 -4.62
CA ALA A 213 5.53 7.18 -5.97
C ALA A 213 4.82 8.09 -6.98
N TRP A 214 5.52 8.42 -8.07
CA TRP A 214 4.91 9.05 -9.22
C TRP A 214 5.41 8.43 -10.52
N LEU A 215 4.51 8.43 -11.51
CA LEU A 215 4.74 7.95 -12.85
C LEU A 215 4.54 9.11 -13.83
N ALA A 216 5.54 9.44 -14.61
CA ALA A 216 5.43 10.37 -15.72
C ALA A 216 5.40 9.60 -17.03
N LEU A 217 4.43 9.93 -17.91
CA LEU A 217 4.24 9.33 -19.21
C LEU A 217 4.23 10.40 -20.29
N ARG A 218 4.97 10.16 -21.39
CA ARG A 218 4.82 10.90 -22.64
C ARG A 218 4.38 9.96 -23.74
N LEU A 219 3.39 10.38 -24.49
CA LEU A 219 2.77 9.59 -25.55
C LEU A 219 2.70 10.41 -26.85
N TYR A 220 2.95 9.77 -27.99
CA TYR A 220 2.75 10.38 -29.30
C TYR A 220 2.50 9.33 -30.37
N GLN A 221 1.82 9.74 -31.43
CA GLN A 221 1.65 8.91 -32.59
C GLN A 221 2.73 9.22 -33.63
N SER A 222 3.45 8.18 -34.08
CA SER A 222 4.46 8.32 -35.12
C SER A 222 3.79 8.55 -36.52
N ALA A 223 4.55 9.03 -37.46
CA ALA A 223 4.08 9.20 -38.86
C ALA A 223 3.57 7.89 -39.51
N THR A 224 3.96 6.73 -38.98
CA THR A 224 3.47 5.41 -39.41
C THR A 224 2.21 4.95 -38.70
N GLY A 225 1.58 5.80 -37.87
CA GLY A 225 0.37 5.50 -37.12
C GLY A 225 0.58 4.70 -35.84
N HIS A 226 1.79 4.22 -35.55
CA HIS A 226 2.08 3.51 -34.27
C HIS A 226 2.22 4.50 -33.13
N TRP A 227 1.71 4.09 -31.99
CA TRP A 227 1.89 4.81 -30.75
C TRP A 227 3.26 4.52 -30.16
N ARG A 228 3.91 5.56 -29.73
CA ARG A 228 5.18 5.51 -29.01
C ARG A 228 5.05 6.25 -27.71
N GLY A 229 5.79 5.81 -26.73
CA GLY A 229 5.83 6.47 -25.45
C GLY A 229 7.13 6.18 -24.71
N ALA A 230 7.31 6.94 -23.66
CA ALA A 230 8.30 6.63 -22.64
C ALA A 230 7.69 6.94 -21.28
N ARG A 231 8.15 6.22 -20.28
CA ARG A 231 7.77 6.42 -18.89
C ARG A 231 8.98 6.64 -18.00
N MET A 232 8.79 7.45 -16.98
CA MET A 232 9.68 7.52 -15.84
C MET A 232 8.87 7.20 -14.59
N LEU A 233 9.19 6.08 -13.95
CA LEU A 233 8.64 5.71 -12.66
C LEU A 233 9.64 6.15 -11.60
N ASN A 234 9.19 6.94 -10.64
CA ASN A 234 9.99 7.32 -9.48
C ASN A 234 9.42 6.65 -8.22
N LEU A 235 10.28 5.91 -7.55
CA LEU A 235 9.99 5.25 -6.28
C LEU A 235 11.04 5.72 -5.27
N ASN A 236 10.63 6.42 -4.23
CA ASN A 236 11.52 6.90 -3.16
C ASN A 236 12.74 7.73 -3.64
N GLY A 237 12.61 8.46 -4.76
CA GLY A 237 13.67 9.29 -5.32
C GLY A 237 14.45 8.67 -6.48
N ASP A 238 14.32 7.36 -6.70
CA ASP A 238 14.96 6.66 -7.81
C ASP A 238 14.07 6.66 -9.06
N GLY A 239 14.52 7.32 -10.11
CA GLY A 239 13.80 7.42 -11.39
C GLY A 239 14.28 6.38 -12.41
N ASN A 240 13.39 5.54 -12.92
CA ASN A 240 13.67 4.57 -14.00
C ASN A 240 12.97 4.96 -15.29
N LEU A 241 13.73 5.16 -16.35
CA LEU A 241 13.23 5.56 -17.68
C LEU A 241 13.15 4.36 -18.63
N THR A 242 11.98 4.13 -19.21
CA THR A 242 11.73 3.04 -20.16
C THR A 242 11.01 3.57 -21.41
N SER A 243 11.45 3.15 -22.60
CA SER A 243 10.80 3.45 -23.87
C SER A 243 9.87 2.33 -24.33
N LEU A 244 8.76 2.68 -24.95
CA LEU A 244 7.67 1.77 -25.28
C LEU A 244 7.13 2.02 -26.70
N VAL A 245 6.68 0.94 -27.34
CA VAL A 245 6.01 0.97 -28.64
C VAL A 245 4.76 0.08 -28.57
N ALA A 246 3.65 0.57 -29.12
CA ALA A 246 2.39 -0.14 -29.17
C ALA A 246 1.58 0.24 -30.41
N SER A 247 0.57 -0.58 -30.76
CA SER A 247 -0.33 -0.31 -31.88
C SER A 247 -1.35 0.78 -31.54
N ASN A 248 -1.71 0.91 -30.27
CA ASN A 248 -2.67 1.89 -29.76
C ASN A 248 -2.37 2.27 -28.30
N VAL A 249 -3.08 3.28 -27.79
CA VAL A 249 -2.89 3.80 -26.42
C VAL A 249 -3.26 2.74 -25.36
N SER A 250 -4.32 1.96 -25.60
CA SER A 250 -4.73 0.89 -24.66
C SER A 250 -3.64 -0.17 -24.47
N GLU A 251 -3.05 -0.63 -25.57
CA GLU A 251 -1.93 -1.58 -25.52
C GLU A 251 -0.73 -0.98 -24.78
N LEU A 252 -0.44 0.30 -25.02
CA LEU A 252 0.67 0.98 -24.35
C LEU A 252 0.44 1.09 -22.86
N MET A 253 -0.77 1.52 -22.44
CA MET A 253 -1.15 1.58 -21.03
C MET A 253 -1.14 0.19 -20.36
N GLY A 254 -1.64 -0.82 -21.07
CA GLY A 254 -1.62 -2.22 -20.62
C GLY A 254 -0.23 -2.81 -20.42
N LYS A 255 0.82 -2.22 -20.99
CA LYS A 255 2.23 -2.57 -20.72
C LYS A 255 2.81 -1.77 -19.56
N VAL A 256 2.57 -0.46 -19.57
CA VAL A 256 3.20 0.49 -18.61
C VAL A 256 2.66 0.32 -17.20
N VAL A 257 1.34 0.27 -17.06
CA VAL A 257 0.69 0.27 -15.73
C VAL A 257 1.03 -1.00 -14.95
N PRO A 258 0.88 -2.21 -15.49
CA PRO A 258 1.25 -3.42 -14.76
C PRO A 258 2.71 -3.43 -14.28
N GLU A 259 3.66 -3.04 -15.13
CA GLU A 259 5.07 -3.00 -14.74
C GLU A 259 5.37 -1.96 -13.66
N ALA A 260 4.69 -0.80 -13.70
CA ALA A 260 4.84 0.23 -12.68
C ALA A 260 4.29 -0.26 -11.34
N ILE A 261 3.13 -0.94 -11.35
CA ILE A 261 2.51 -1.50 -10.15
C ILE A 261 3.31 -2.68 -9.61
N ASP A 262 3.84 -3.57 -10.47
CA ASP A 262 4.73 -4.66 -10.02
C ASP A 262 5.96 -4.10 -9.27
N SER A 263 6.54 -3.02 -9.79
CA SER A 263 7.68 -2.35 -9.16
C SER A 263 7.28 -1.67 -7.84
N LEU A 264 6.11 -1.03 -7.78
CA LEU A 264 5.60 -0.41 -6.57
C LEU A 264 5.29 -1.49 -5.51
N ALA A 265 4.55 -2.53 -5.88
CA ALA A 265 4.17 -3.61 -4.99
C ALA A 265 5.39 -4.34 -4.41
N SER A 266 6.46 -4.52 -5.19
CA SER A 266 7.67 -5.20 -4.72
C SER A 266 8.35 -4.53 -3.52
N GLN A 267 8.06 -3.25 -3.25
CA GLN A 267 8.61 -2.52 -2.10
C GLN A 267 7.75 -2.68 -0.83
N TYR A 268 6.47 -3.06 -0.98
CA TYR A 268 5.50 -3.07 0.11
C TYR A 268 4.86 -4.44 0.36
N ALA A 269 5.04 -5.38 -0.57
CA ALA A 269 4.53 -6.73 -0.40
C ALA A 269 5.49 -7.58 0.43
N TYR A 270 4.93 -8.44 1.28
CA TYR A 270 5.67 -9.36 2.12
C TYR A 270 5.27 -10.80 1.82
N VAL A 271 6.15 -11.75 2.11
CA VAL A 271 5.81 -13.17 2.13
C VAL A 271 5.51 -13.55 3.57
N ALA A 272 4.31 -14.05 3.83
CA ALA A 272 3.94 -14.48 5.18
C ALA A 272 4.86 -15.61 5.64
N ASN A 273 5.64 -15.35 6.68
CA ASN A 273 6.59 -16.31 7.24
C ASN A 273 5.86 -17.37 8.08
N ALA A 274 6.44 -18.56 8.15
CA ALA A 274 5.91 -19.63 9.03
C ALA A 274 6.13 -19.35 10.52
N VAL A 275 7.01 -18.40 10.84
CA VAL A 275 7.33 -17.98 12.22
C VAL A 275 7.08 -16.48 12.32
N ASP A 276 6.22 -16.12 13.28
CA ASP A 276 5.95 -14.70 13.57
C ASP A 276 7.18 -14.04 14.18
N GLU A 277 7.54 -12.86 13.72
CA GLU A 277 8.51 -12.01 14.39
C GLU A 277 7.83 -11.25 15.55
N GLU A 278 8.50 -11.21 16.68
CA GLU A 278 8.00 -10.50 17.86
C GLU A 278 8.53 -9.07 17.90
N LEU A 279 7.61 -8.10 17.91
CA LEU A 279 7.92 -6.68 17.97
C LEU A 279 7.25 -6.06 19.21
N PHE A 280 8.02 -5.30 19.97
CA PHE A 280 7.49 -4.48 21.06
C PHE A 280 7.37 -3.02 20.61
N ILE A 281 6.16 -2.45 20.76
CA ILE A 281 5.92 -1.02 20.55
C ILE A 281 5.35 -0.37 21.81
N GLN A 282 5.76 0.88 22.06
CA GLN A 282 5.18 1.74 23.06
C GLN A 282 4.43 2.89 22.40
N ILE A 283 3.19 3.11 22.79
CA ILE A 283 2.35 4.21 22.27
C ILE A 283 2.10 5.20 23.40
N GLU A 284 2.43 6.45 23.20
CA GLU A 284 2.19 7.56 24.14
C GLU A 284 0.92 8.34 23.75
N ASN A 285 0.42 9.15 24.71
CA ASN A 285 -0.80 9.96 24.56
C ASN A 285 -2.09 9.11 24.53
N ILE A 286 -2.11 8.03 25.29
CA ILE A 286 -3.31 7.20 25.51
C ILE A 286 -3.97 7.64 26.83
N ASN A 287 -4.74 8.74 26.77
CA ASN A 287 -5.24 9.42 27.96
C ASN A 287 -6.59 8.88 28.48
N ASP A 288 -7.28 8.07 27.68
CA ASP A 288 -8.59 7.51 28.03
C ASP A 288 -8.84 6.16 27.35
N TYR A 289 -9.96 5.53 27.71
CA TYR A 289 -10.37 4.25 27.13
C TYR A 289 -10.67 4.34 25.61
N GLN A 290 -11.13 5.49 25.14
CA GLN A 290 -11.42 5.67 23.70
C GLN A 290 -10.12 5.64 22.89
N ALA A 291 -9.10 6.37 23.32
CA ALA A 291 -7.78 6.36 22.69
C ALA A 291 -7.15 4.95 22.75
N PHE A 292 -7.26 4.27 23.89
CA PHE A 292 -6.82 2.88 24.04
C PHE A 292 -7.52 1.94 23.04
N SER A 293 -8.85 2.01 22.98
CA SER A 293 -9.65 1.15 22.09
C SER A 293 -9.37 1.43 20.62
N GLN A 294 -9.25 2.70 20.24
CA GLN A 294 -8.94 3.09 18.86
C GLN A 294 -7.53 2.65 18.46
N ALA A 295 -6.52 2.88 19.29
CA ALA A 295 -5.14 2.50 18.99
C ALA A 295 -4.99 0.97 18.87
N THR A 296 -5.55 0.21 19.81
CA THR A 296 -5.48 -1.26 19.76
C THR A 296 -6.26 -1.84 18.60
N THR A 297 -7.45 -1.32 18.29
CA THR A 297 -8.25 -1.75 17.12
C THR A 297 -7.52 -1.44 15.84
N TYR A 298 -6.93 -0.25 15.72
CA TYR A 298 -6.15 0.12 14.53
C TYR A 298 -4.97 -0.83 14.32
N ILE A 299 -4.13 -1.04 15.33
CA ILE A 299 -2.97 -1.94 15.22
C ILE A 299 -3.41 -3.38 14.89
N ALA A 300 -4.48 -3.86 15.54
CA ALA A 300 -5.01 -5.21 15.28
C ALA A 300 -5.64 -5.35 13.89
N SER A 301 -6.03 -4.25 13.24
CA SER A 301 -6.58 -4.26 11.87
C SER A 301 -5.51 -4.33 10.78
N LEU A 302 -4.22 -4.15 11.12
CA LEU A 302 -3.13 -4.24 10.15
C LEU A 302 -2.91 -5.69 9.73
N GLU A 303 -2.98 -5.96 8.44
CA GLU A 303 -2.88 -7.32 7.86
C GLU A 303 -1.59 -8.06 8.23
N VAL A 304 -0.50 -7.31 8.44
CA VAL A 304 0.79 -7.86 8.86
C VAL A 304 0.82 -8.23 10.35
N VAL A 305 -0.15 -7.81 11.16
CA VAL A 305 -0.23 -8.12 12.59
C VAL A 305 -1.12 -9.34 12.79
N HIS A 306 -0.49 -10.49 12.98
CA HIS A 306 -1.20 -11.75 13.21
C HIS A 306 -1.87 -11.80 14.60
N ARG A 307 -1.19 -11.28 15.62
CA ARG A 307 -1.66 -11.23 17.00
C ARG A 307 -1.10 -10.02 17.74
N LEU A 308 -1.92 -9.44 18.59
CA LEU A 308 -1.57 -8.34 19.48
C LEU A 308 -1.84 -8.75 20.94
N THR A 309 -0.90 -8.45 21.84
CA THR A 309 -1.12 -8.56 23.28
C THR A 309 -0.73 -7.25 23.96
N VAL A 310 -1.54 -6.84 24.93
CA VAL A 310 -1.22 -5.69 25.78
C VAL A 310 -0.24 -6.15 26.86
N ASP A 311 0.93 -5.54 26.90
CA ASP A 311 1.99 -5.86 27.85
C ASP A 311 1.84 -5.03 29.12
N TYR A 312 1.57 -3.73 28.97
CA TYR A 312 1.24 -2.86 30.09
C TYR A 312 0.43 -1.63 29.65
N VAL A 313 -0.25 -1.02 30.60
CA VAL A 313 -0.84 0.33 30.50
C VAL A 313 -0.35 1.11 31.71
N ASP A 314 0.36 2.23 31.50
CA ASP A 314 0.94 3.04 32.56
C ASP A 314 0.77 4.53 32.24
N ALA A 315 -0.04 5.23 33.02
CA ALA A 315 -0.45 6.60 32.83
C ALA A 315 -1.03 6.83 31.41
N ASP A 316 -0.30 7.55 30.55
CA ASP A 316 -0.64 7.84 29.18
C ASP A 316 0.10 6.94 28.16
N ARG A 317 0.74 5.84 28.63
CA ARG A 317 1.57 4.96 27.82
C ARG A 317 0.96 3.55 27.73
N LEU A 318 0.93 3.01 26.55
CA LEU A 318 0.46 1.68 26.19
C LEU A 318 1.61 0.87 25.60
N GLY A 319 2.01 -0.23 26.26
CA GLY A 319 2.95 -1.20 25.74
C GLY A 319 2.23 -2.35 25.05
N LEU A 320 2.56 -2.57 23.78
CA LEU A 320 2.00 -3.63 22.95
C LEU A 320 3.08 -4.57 22.48
N ARG A 321 2.79 -5.85 22.51
CA ARG A 321 3.58 -6.92 21.93
C ARG A 321 2.86 -7.43 20.69
N LEU A 322 3.48 -7.28 19.55
CA LEU A 322 2.94 -7.64 18.24
C LEU A 322 3.65 -8.89 17.73
N PHE A 323 2.89 -9.78 17.16
CA PHE A 323 3.37 -10.93 16.42
C PHE A 323 3.10 -10.66 14.94
N VAL A 324 4.17 -10.49 14.17
CA VAL A 324 4.16 -9.93 12.81
C VAL A 324 4.41 -11.03 11.80
N GLU A 325 3.50 -11.19 10.84
CA GLU A 325 3.74 -11.99 9.64
C GLU A 325 4.52 -11.13 8.62
N GLY A 326 5.73 -11.50 8.24
CA GLY A 326 6.55 -10.73 7.31
C GLY A 326 7.67 -9.96 8.02
N GLU A 327 8.13 -8.89 7.41
CA GLU A 327 9.29 -8.13 7.91
C GLU A 327 8.85 -6.97 8.80
N VAL A 328 9.44 -6.85 9.98
CA VAL A 328 9.21 -5.74 10.92
C VAL A 328 9.38 -4.36 10.28
N PRO A 329 10.39 -4.10 9.42
CA PRO A 329 10.51 -2.82 8.73
C PRO A 329 9.26 -2.39 7.95
N LEU A 330 8.55 -3.32 7.32
CA LEU A 330 7.32 -3.04 6.58
C LEU A 330 6.20 -2.53 7.49
N LEU A 331 6.02 -3.18 8.65
CA LEU A 331 5.06 -2.72 9.66
C LEU A 331 5.40 -1.31 10.14
N LEU A 332 6.68 -1.06 10.46
CA LEU A 332 7.13 0.26 10.91
C LEU A 332 6.89 1.34 9.87
N ASP A 333 7.13 1.05 8.59
CA ASP A 333 6.87 1.99 7.50
C ASP A 333 5.36 2.24 7.32
N THR A 334 4.51 1.24 7.53
CA THR A 334 3.05 1.40 7.56
C THR A 334 2.62 2.33 8.70
N LEU A 335 3.15 2.13 9.92
CA LEU A 335 2.87 2.98 11.06
C LEU A 335 3.36 4.43 10.87
N ARG A 336 4.53 4.64 10.25
CA ARG A 336 5.08 5.97 9.95
C ARG A 336 4.24 6.74 8.93
N ARG A 337 3.63 6.05 7.98
CA ARG A 337 2.77 6.67 6.96
C ARG A 337 1.42 7.09 7.50
N ASP A 338 0.93 6.43 8.54
CA ASP A 338 -0.36 6.75 9.14
C ASP A 338 -0.26 8.01 9.99
N LYS A 339 -1.10 9.01 9.67
CA LYS A 339 -1.13 10.30 10.38
C LYS A 339 -1.55 10.20 11.85
N ARG A 340 -2.18 9.08 12.23
CA ARG A 340 -2.56 8.80 13.63
C ARG A 340 -1.37 8.39 14.49
N MET A 341 -0.25 8.00 13.86
CA MET A 341 0.95 7.53 14.55
C MET A 341 2.13 8.44 14.19
N ALA A 342 2.77 9.01 15.18
CA ALA A 342 4.01 9.76 15.00
C ALA A 342 5.15 9.01 15.68
N GLU A 343 6.15 8.58 14.92
CA GLU A 343 7.33 7.92 15.51
C GLU A 343 8.11 8.91 16.37
N LEU A 344 8.47 8.48 17.56
CA LEU A 344 9.31 9.22 18.48
C LEU A 344 10.75 8.74 18.34
N VAL A 345 11.69 9.69 18.14
CA VAL A 345 13.11 9.36 18.03
C VAL A 345 13.55 8.62 19.28
N ASN A 346 14.11 7.42 19.13
CA ASN A 346 14.65 6.63 20.23
C ASN A 346 15.85 7.36 20.85
N THR A 347 15.61 8.10 21.93
CA THR A 347 16.68 8.41 22.86
C THR A 347 16.93 7.12 23.63
N SER A 348 18.07 6.45 23.41
CA SER A 348 18.48 5.24 24.11
C SER A 348 18.33 5.45 25.62
N ILE A 349 17.32 4.83 26.22
CA ILE A 349 17.23 4.75 27.68
C ILE A 349 18.14 3.60 28.07
N PRO A 350 19.17 3.84 28.93
CA PRO A 350 19.97 2.75 29.46
C PRO A 350 19.05 1.80 30.24
N ALA A 351 19.27 0.52 30.09
CA ALA A 351 18.55 -0.52 30.81
C ALA A 351 18.60 -0.21 32.33
N SER A 352 17.48 0.19 32.91
CA SER A 352 17.36 0.38 34.33
C SER A 352 17.51 -0.97 35.00
N GLU A 353 18.53 -1.05 35.82
CA GLU A 353 18.84 -2.16 36.69
C GLU A 353 17.59 -2.62 37.46
N THR A 354 17.25 -3.87 37.28
CA THR A 354 16.26 -4.55 38.15
C THR A 354 16.93 -4.71 39.51
N SER A 355 16.67 -3.80 40.44
CA SER A 355 17.07 -3.93 41.84
C SER A 355 16.23 -5.02 42.49
N SER A 356 16.80 -6.20 42.62
CA SER A 356 16.32 -7.21 43.59
C SER A 356 16.60 -6.69 44.99
N PRO A 357 15.67 -6.85 45.98
CA PRO A 357 15.95 -6.50 47.34
C PRO A 357 16.87 -7.56 47.96
N GLU A 358 18.08 -7.12 48.32
CA GLU A 358 18.97 -7.89 49.15
C GLU A 358 18.33 -8.12 50.55
N HIS A 359 18.14 -9.37 50.88
CA HIS A 359 18.00 -9.76 52.29
C HIS A 359 19.35 -10.26 52.79
N GLY A 360 20.00 -9.41 53.58
CA GLY A 360 21.20 -9.77 54.29
C GLY A 360 20.92 -10.74 55.41
N THR A 361 21.70 -11.80 55.47
CA THR A 361 22.01 -12.48 56.77
C THR A 361 23.42 -13.03 56.68
N SER A 362 24.21 -12.63 57.63
CA SER A 362 25.64 -12.90 57.83
C SER A 362 25.93 -14.25 58.45
N SER A 363 27.07 -14.86 58.01
CA SER A 363 28.08 -15.66 58.78
C SER A 363 27.84 -17.15 59.03
N PRO A 364 28.89 -17.96 59.32
CA PRO A 364 30.29 -17.89 58.85
C PRO A 364 30.84 -19.23 58.30
N GLU A 365 32.07 -19.14 57.79
CA GLU A 365 33.08 -20.13 57.42
C GLU A 365 33.03 -21.52 58.05
N LEU A 366 33.25 -22.55 57.24
CA LEU A 366 34.06 -23.72 57.56
C LEU A 366 34.65 -24.33 56.27
N GLU A 367 35.98 -24.29 56.18
CA GLU A 367 36.80 -25.05 55.25
C GLU A 367 36.67 -26.55 55.47
N ILE A 368 36.56 -27.35 54.39
CA ILE A 368 37.16 -28.68 54.29
C ILE A 368 37.49 -29.03 52.82
N SER A 369 38.71 -29.50 52.65
CA SER A 369 39.42 -29.87 51.44
C SER A 369 38.83 -31.04 50.62
N SER A 370 39.10 -30.99 49.33
CA SER A 370 39.12 -31.92 48.17
C SER A 370 39.02 -33.44 48.42
N PRO A 371 38.68 -34.29 47.39
CA PRO A 371 39.40 -34.37 46.12
C PRO A 371 38.50 -34.58 44.82
N GLU A 372 39.21 -34.43 43.70
CA GLU A 372 38.87 -34.71 42.32
C GLU A 372 37.95 -35.89 42.02
N LEU A 373 37.01 -35.64 41.14
CA LEU A 373 36.54 -36.66 40.16
C LEU A 373 36.02 -35.95 38.92
N GLU A 374 36.61 -36.24 37.79
CA GLU A 374 36.18 -35.91 36.44
C GLU A 374 34.72 -36.29 36.23
N SER A 375 33.91 -35.34 35.72
CA SER A 375 32.63 -35.64 35.12
C SER A 375 32.29 -34.61 34.09
N VAL A 376 32.14 -35.14 32.88
CA VAL A 376 31.66 -34.58 31.63
C VAL A 376 30.59 -33.52 31.85
N ALA A 377 30.88 -32.28 31.39
CA ALA A 377 29.93 -31.19 31.33
C ALA A 377 28.92 -31.40 30.19
N PRO A 378 27.60 -31.27 30.41
CA PRO A 378 26.65 -31.11 29.32
C PRO A 378 26.79 -29.69 28.80
N SER A 379 26.88 -29.57 27.45
CA SER A 379 26.90 -28.31 26.73
C SER A 379 25.75 -27.42 27.17
N VAL A 380 26.07 -26.25 27.72
CA VAL A 380 25.15 -25.18 27.97
C VAL A 380 24.61 -24.72 26.63
N ALA A 381 23.34 -24.99 26.37
CA ALA A 381 22.60 -24.38 25.27
C ALA A 381 22.69 -22.85 25.46
N THR A 382 23.38 -22.21 24.53
CA THR A 382 23.43 -20.76 24.44
C THR A 382 22.00 -20.29 24.12
N SER A 383 21.31 -19.78 25.11
CA SER A 383 20.05 -19.05 24.92
C SER A 383 20.38 -17.83 24.07
N THR A 384 20.04 -17.90 22.80
CA THR A 384 20.02 -16.74 21.92
C THR A 384 19.00 -15.77 22.49
N SER A 385 19.43 -14.76 23.23
CA SER A 385 18.60 -13.64 23.62
C SER A 385 18.23 -12.89 22.34
N SER A 386 17.02 -13.13 21.84
CA SER A 386 16.44 -12.33 20.78
C SER A 386 16.36 -10.89 21.26
N THR A 387 17.12 -10.01 20.64
CA THR A 387 17.06 -8.58 20.91
C THR A 387 15.70 -8.09 20.42
N ILE A 388 14.73 -7.94 21.34
CA ILE A 388 13.41 -7.41 21.01
C ILE A 388 13.59 -5.95 20.64
N SER A 389 13.33 -5.60 19.40
CA SER A 389 13.35 -4.22 18.93
C SER A 389 12.21 -3.43 19.59
N ARG A 390 12.53 -2.31 20.23
CA ARG A 390 11.56 -1.45 20.90
C ARG A 390 11.40 -0.16 20.12
N HIS A 391 10.16 0.13 19.67
CA HIS A 391 9.82 1.34 18.93
C HIS A 391 8.79 2.16 19.71
N ARG A 392 8.90 3.49 19.60
CA ARG A 392 8.03 4.42 20.32
C ARG A 392 7.25 5.27 19.34
N PHE A 393 5.95 5.37 19.59
CA PHE A 393 5.04 6.18 18.79
C PHE A 393 4.19 7.07 19.71
N ARG A 394 3.64 8.15 19.13
CA ARG A 394 2.64 8.97 19.79
C ARG A 394 1.32 8.83 19.03
N TRP A 395 0.25 8.58 19.78
CA TRP A 395 -1.10 8.55 19.24
C TRP A 395 -1.61 9.97 19.01
N GLY A 396 -2.03 10.30 17.76
CA GLY A 396 -2.55 11.61 17.40
C GLY A 396 -4.07 11.75 17.57
N GLY A 397 -4.78 10.61 17.76
CA GLY A 397 -6.24 10.63 17.68
C GLY A 397 -6.71 10.94 16.24
N GLN A 398 -7.99 10.97 15.99
CA GLN A 398 -8.59 11.17 14.67
C GLN A 398 -7.82 12.00 13.68
#